data_8efe4d58e5eb94a42a102be7e897c816
#
_entry.id   8efe4d58e5eb94a42a102be7e897c816
#
_cell.length_a   1.000
_cell.length_b   1.000
_cell.length_c   1.000
_cell.angle_alpha   90.00
_cell.angle_beta   90.00
_cell.angle_gamma   90.00
#
_symmetry.space_group_name_H-M   'P 1'
#
loop_
_entity.id
_entity.type
_entity.pdbx_description
1 polymer ?
#
loop_
_entity_poly.entity_id
_entity_poly.type
_entity_poly.pdbx_seq_one_letter_code
_entity_poly.pdbx_strand_id
1 'polypeptide(L)'
;MLSLLWIEGRTGPATYFKWSLAWMLSQYLAGYLILKALGGPTALNPILLHIFVMPLRYVGQVIQGPRSPLTTPLLAAAFLYQIITAWALAALALRRARDYGINEWWATAAFVPPLQPLLVLVLTLLHSSGAQNSPPQATPAPRARVTIDAFKGACAGIGLTLLAVAMSTLVFGVYGTGLFVLSPVIIGAVTAYVGNRRGDIGAKATWALVKSASALGGLALLTFALVGLICIIVIAPLWLAGSVIGGVIGRAIALASHRPPRDTAVALVLLPLIYGLEAAFPATVTFENQVSIDINAPRTAVWRAITAMGRVEERPGQLFRWGLAHPLSGRLLGAGVGAKRYGQFSTGTAIERITDWIPDHRLAFVVLNDVPTVRELSPYDHVYAPHAVGYFRTLLASFELEVRGGQTTRLTLKSTHLLRLEPSLYWLPIVNWVIEENKTRVLRHIRVLAERHINSVN
;
A
#
# COMPACT_ATOMS: atom_id res chain seq x y z
N MET A 1 -33.55 -10.66 -6.37
CA MET A 1 -32.26 -9.98 -6.11
C MET A 1 -31.15 -10.93 -5.74
N LEU A 2 -31.36 -11.88 -4.84
CA LEU A 2 -30.33 -12.89 -4.44
C LEU A 2 -29.83 -13.76 -5.61
N SER A 3 -30.66 -14.06 -6.60
CA SER A 3 -30.26 -14.81 -7.80
C SER A 3 -29.21 -14.11 -8.66
N LEU A 4 -29.03 -12.80 -8.53
CA LEU A 4 -28.03 -12.01 -9.26
C LEU A 4 -26.61 -12.19 -8.69
N LEU A 5 -26.49 -12.64 -7.45
CA LEU A 5 -25.21 -12.93 -6.81
C LEU A 5 -24.69 -14.34 -7.12
N TRP A 6 -25.50 -15.18 -7.79
CA TRP A 6 -25.09 -16.51 -8.20
C TRP A 6 -24.26 -16.47 -9.48
N ILE A 7 -23.21 -17.25 -9.50
CA ILE A 7 -22.23 -17.28 -10.60
C ILE A 7 -22.70 -18.20 -11.73
N GLU A 8 -23.68 -19.04 -11.53
CA GLU A 8 -24.16 -20.03 -12.48
C GLU A 8 -25.12 -19.42 -13.51
N GLY A 9 -25.11 -19.95 -14.73
CA GLY A 9 -25.96 -19.52 -15.82
C GLY A 9 -25.30 -18.63 -16.86
N ARG A 10 -26.11 -18.12 -17.80
CA ARG A 10 -25.77 -17.18 -18.86
C ARG A 10 -26.65 -15.95 -18.75
N THR A 11 -26.17 -14.82 -19.24
CA THR A 11 -26.91 -13.55 -19.19
C THR A 11 -26.75 -12.81 -20.51
N GLY A 12 -27.87 -12.53 -21.18
CA GLY A 12 -27.88 -11.77 -22.43
C GLY A 12 -27.50 -10.29 -22.23
N PRO A 13 -27.13 -9.56 -23.31
CA PRO A 13 -26.56 -8.22 -23.25
C PRO A 13 -27.45 -7.20 -22.56
N ALA A 14 -28.74 -7.18 -22.86
CA ALA A 14 -29.70 -6.22 -22.26
C ALA A 14 -29.86 -6.45 -20.75
N THR A 15 -30.01 -7.70 -20.31
CA THR A 15 -30.12 -8.04 -18.91
C THR A 15 -28.82 -7.76 -18.15
N TYR A 16 -27.68 -8.06 -18.77
CA TYR A 16 -26.37 -7.75 -18.25
C TYR A 16 -26.21 -6.24 -18.03
N PHE A 17 -26.47 -5.43 -19.06
CA PHE A 17 -26.37 -3.97 -18.99
C PHE A 17 -27.27 -3.39 -17.91
N LYS A 18 -28.55 -3.76 -17.90
CA LYS A 18 -29.53 -3.26 -16.93
C LYS A 18 -29.09 -3.48 -15.49
N TRP A 19 -28.67 -4.69 -15.14
CA TRP A 19 -28.30 -5.02 -13.77
C TRP A 19 -26.91 -4.49 -13.40
N SER A 20 -25.97 -4.48 -14.32
CA SER A 20 -24.66 -3.88 -14.08
C SER A 20 -24.78 -2.38 -13.84
N LEU A 21 -25.58 -1.68 -14.66
CA LEU A 21 -25.86 -0.26 -14.47
C LEU A 21 -26.56 0.00 -13.12
N ALA A 22 -27.53 -0.83 -12.75
CA ALA A 22 -28.22 -0.71 -11.46
C ALA A 22 -27.25 -0.83 -10.27
N TRP A 23 -26.32 -1.80 -10.30
CA TRP A 23 -25.31 -1.96 -9.27
C TRP A 23 -24.33 -0.77 -9.24
N MET A 24 -23.88 -0.29 -10.39
CA MET A 24 -23.01 0.87 -10.48
C MET A 24 -23.68 2.15 -9.95
N LEU A 25 -24.95 2.39 -10.30
CA LEU A 25 -25.72 3.52 -9.79
C LEU A 25 -25.97 3.42 -8.27
N SER A 26 -26.24 2.22 -7.76
CA SER A 26 -26.41 2.00 -6.31
C SER A 26 -25.11 2.25 -5.54
N GLN A 27 -23.97 1.86 -6.11
CA GLN A 27 -22.64 2.14 -5.57
C GLN A 27 -22.39 3.65 -5.48
N TYR A 28 -22.76 4.36 -6.53
CA TYR A 28 -22.69 5.82 -6.60
C TYR A 28 -23.57 6.47 -5.52
N LEU A 29 -24.84 6.05 -5.44
CA LEU A 29 -25.77 6.58 -4.45
C LEU A 29 -25.32 6.34 -3.02
N ALA A 30 -24.84 5.14 -2.72
CA ALA A 30 -24.28 4.79 -1.41
C ALA A 30 -23.09 5.69 -1.07
N GLY A 31 -22.15 5.86 -1.98
CA GLY A 31 -21.00 6.76 -1.81
C GLY A 31 -21.41 8.21 -1.54
N TYR A 32 -22.39 8.71 -2.29
CA TYR A 32 -22.94 10.06 -2.10
C TYR A 32 -23.60 10.23 -0.73
N LEU A 33 -24.42 9.28 -0.31
CA LEU A 33 -25.12 9.34 0.98
C LEU A 33 -24.15 9.31 2.16
N ILE A 34 -23.11 8.48 2.07
CA ILE A 34 -22.07 8.40 3.09
C ILE A 34 -21.27 9.70 3.15
N LEU A 35 -20.89 10.27 2.01
CA LEU A 35 -20.21 11.55 1.94
C LEU A 35 -21.04 12.67 2.58
N LYS A 36 -22.33 12.72 2.25
CA LYS A 36 -23.26 13.68 2.84
C LYS A 36 -23.38 13.53 4.35
N ALA A 37 -23.46 12.28 4.84
CA ALA A 37 -23.51 11.98 6.27
C ALA A 37 -22.24 12.38 7.02
N LEU A 38 -21.09 12.38 6.33
CA LEU A 38 -19.79 12.77 6.88
C LEU A 38 -19.46 14.26 6.67
N GLY A 39 -20.40 15.08 6.17
CA GLY A 39 -20.19 16.50 5.97
C GLY A 39 -19.34 16.88 4.76
N GLY A 40 -19.16 15.97 3.82
CA GLY A 40 -18.41 16.20 2.59
C GLY A 40 -19.15 17.10 1.59
N PRO A 41 -18.48 17.56 0.51
CA PRO A 41 -19.07 18.44 -0.49
C PRO A 41 -20.20 17.73 -1.24
N THR A 42 -21.37 18.37 -1.30
CA THR A 42 -22.60 17.82 -1.91
C THR A 42 -22.88 18.32 -3.32
N ALA A 43 -21.98 19.12 -3.90
CA ALA A 43 -22.20 19.69 -5.24
C ALA A 43 -22.07 18.64 -6.35
N LEU A 44 -23.07 18.63 -7.24
CA LEU A 44 -23.21 17.72 -8.40
C LEU A 44 -22.24 18.05 -9.58
N ASN A 45 -21.06 18.51 -9.31
CA ASN A 45 -20.03 18.87 -10.28
C ASN A 45 -19.25 17.64 -10.84
N PRO A 46 -18.32 17.77 -11.79
CA PRO A 46 -17.52 16.67 -12.39
C PRO A 46 -16.89 15.68 -11.41
N ILE A 47 -16.95 15.98 -10.12
CA ILE A 47 -16.88 15.10 -8.98
C ILE A 47 -17.67 13.79 -9.17
N LEU A 48 -18.82 13.81 -9.83
CA LEU A 48 -19.67 12.65 -10.10
C LEU A 48 -18.94 11.57 -10.91
N LEU A 49 -18.18 11.98 -11.93
CA LEU A 49 -17.37 11.05 -12.70
C LEU A 49 -16.26 10.42 -11.85
N HIS A 50 -15.68 11.20 -10.93
CA HIS A 50 -14.67 10.72 -10.00
C HIS A 50 -15.23 9.74 -8.95
N ILE A 51 -16.44 9.95 -8.43
CA ILE A 51 -17.08 8.99 -7.51
C ILE A 51 -17.43 7.70 -8.24
N PHE A 52 -17.87 7.78 -9.50
CA PHE A 52 -18.22 6.62 -10.31
C PHE A 52 -16.98 5.76 -10.67
N VAL A 53 -15.88 6.43 -11.01
CA VAL A 53 -14.60 5.76 -11.35
C VAL A 53 -13.78 5.44 -10.10
N MET A 54 -13.92 6.26 -9.05
CA MET A 54 -13.10 6.21 -7.82
C MET A 54 -13.94 6.42 -6.56
N PRO A 55 -14.81 5.48 -6.18
CA PRO A 55 -15.82 5.66 -5.13
C PRO A 55 -15.27 5.98 -3.74
N LEU A 56 -14.01 5.66 -3.47
CA LEU A 56 -13.36 5.88 -2.17
C LEU A 56 -12.40 7.09 -2.13
N ARG A 57 -12.28 7.85 -3.22
CA ARG A 57 -11.40 9.04 -3.23
C ARG A 57 -11.72 10.01 -2.08
N TYR A 58 -13.00 10.24 -1.83
CA TYR A 58 -13.48 11.16 -0.80
C TYR A 58 -13.42 10.57 0.60
N VAL A 59 -13.43 9.25 0.72
CA VAL A 59 -13.25 8.55 1.98
C VAL A 59 -11.91 8.91 2.62
N GLY A 60 -10.83 8.95 1.83
CA GLY A 60 -9.51 9.40 2.31
C GLY A 60 -9.50 10.83 2.85
N GLN A 61 -10.22 11.75 2.21
CA GLN A 61 -10.33 13.14 2.68
C GLN A 61 -11.12 13.25 3.99
N VAL A 62 -12.19 12.47 4.13
CA VAL A 62 -13.02 12.44 5.35
C VAL A 62 -12.29 11.80 6.52
N ILE A 63 -11.45 10.78 6.29
CA ILE A 63 -10.65 10.14 7.34
C ILE A 63 -9.61 11.11 7.95
N GLN A 64 -9.12 12.07 7.18
CA GLN A 64 -8.17 13.08 7.64
C GLN A 64 -8.82 14.27 8.37
N GLY A 65 -10.14 14.41 8.29
CA GLY A 65 -10.91 15.42 9.02
C GLY A 65 -11.13 15.06 10.50
N PRO A 66 -11.80 15.95 11.26
CA PRO A 66 -12.15 15.68 12.66
C PRO A 66 -13.02 14.41 12.74
N ARG A 67 -12.55 13.42 13.49
CA ARG A 67 -13.21 12.12 13.61
C ARG A 67 -14.48 12.20 14.44
N SER A 68 -15.63 11.93 13.86
CA SER A 68 -16.84 11.61 14.59
C SER A 68 -16.88 10.11 14.96
N PRO A 69 -17.60 9.70 16.01
CA PRO A 69 -17.78 8.29 16.36
C PRO A 69 -18.39 7.45 15.21
N LEU A 70 -19.11 8.09 14.31
CA LEU A 70 -19.76 7.45 13.15
C LEU A 70 -18.83 7.27 11.95
N THR A 71 -17.67 7.91 11.93
CA THR A 71 -16.75 7.88 10.77
C THR A 71 -16.29 6.46 10.46
N THR A 72 -15.76 5.75 11.45
CA THR A 72 -15.23 4.38 11.27
C THR A 72 -16.30 3.37 10.82
N PRO A 73 -17.49 3.27 11.48
CA PRO A 73 -18.51 2.31 11.05
C PRO A 73 -19.09 2.65 9.67
N LEU A 74 -19.26 3.92 9.31
CA LEU A 74 -19.72 4.30 7.97
C LEU A 74 -18.70 3.96 6.88
N LEU A 75 -17.41 4.14 7.15
CA LEU A 75 -16.36 3.75 6.22
C LEU A 75 -16.28 2.24 6.05
N ALA A 76 -16.39 1.48 7.14
CA ALA A 76 -16.44 0.01 7.08
C ALA A 76 -17.66 -0.48 6.29
N ALA A 77 -18.83 0.13 6.47
CA ALA A 77 -20.03 -0.18 5.72
C ALA A 77 -19.88 0.14 4.23
N ALA A 78 -19.30 1.30 3.89
CA ALA A 78 -18.98 1.68 2.51
C ALA A 78 -18.08 0.65 1.85
N PHE A 79 -17.02 0.26 2.53
CA PHE A 79 -16.05 -0.70 2.03
C PHE A 79 -16.68 -2.08 1.79
N LEU A 80 -17.45 -2.57 2.76
CA LEU A 80 -18.19 -3.83 2.62
C LEU A 80 -19.15 -3.78 1.44
N TYR A 81 -19.87 -2.67 1.27
CA TYR A 81 -20.77 -2.48 0.14
C TYR A 81 -20.05 -2.49 -1.21
N GLN A 82 -18.84 -1.90 -1.28
CA GLN A 82 -17.99 -1.96 -2.48
C GLN A 82 -17.59 -3.39 -2.84
N ILE A 83 -17.22 -4.21 -1.85
CA ILE A 83 -16.91 -5.63 -2.08
C ILE A 83 -18.13 -6.38 -2.62
N ILE A 84 -19.32 -6.15 -2.03
CA ILE A 84 -20.57 -6.77 -2.49
C ILE A 84 -20.90 -6.35 -3.94
N THR A 85 -20.73 -5.07 -4.26
CA THR A 85 -20.95 -4.57 -5.62
C THR A 85 -19.96 -5.15 -6.62
N ALA A 86 -18.67 -5.18 -6.27
CA ALA A 86 -17.64 -5.79 -7.11
C ALA A 86 -17.93 -7.27 -7.37
N TRP A 87 -18.38 -8.02 -6.36
CA TRP A 87 -18.82 -9.41 -6.51
C TRP A 87 -20.03 -9.54 -7.43
N ALA A 88 -21.06 -8.70 -7.27
CA ALA A 88 -22.25 -8.72 -8.11
C ALA A 88 -21.93 -8.45 -9.59
N LEU A 89 -21.08 -7.43 -9.84
CA LEU A 89 -20.60 -7.11 -11.19
C LEU A 89 -19.74 -8.24 -11.77
N ALA A 90 -18.87 -8.86 -10.97
CA ALA A 90 -18.07 -10.00 -11.39
C ALA A 90 -18.96 -11.21 -11.75
N ALA A 91 -19.99 -11.50 -10.96
CA ALA A 91 -20.95 -12.59 -11.22
C ALA A 91 -21.74 -12.34 -12.52
N LEU A 92 -22.17 -11.10 -12.76
CA LEU A 92 -22.85 -10.70 -14.00
C LEU A 92 -21.90 -10.80 -15.21
N ALA A 93 -20.69 -10.27 -15.09
CA ALA A 93 -19.67 -10.30 -16.12
C ALA A 93 -19.28 -11.74 -16.50
N LEU A 94 -19.16 -12.63 -15.51
CA LEU A 94 -18.88 -14.04 -15.71
C LEU A 94 -19.97 -14.74 -16.54
N ARG A 95 -21.25 -14.52 -16.18
CA ARG A 95 -22.38 -15.05 -16.94
C ARG A 95 -22.45 -14.52 -18.36
N ARG A 96 -22.09 -13.23 -18.54
CA ARG A 96 -22.04 -12.60 -19.85
C ARG A 96 -20.87 -13.13 -20.70
N ALA A 97 -19.70 -13.31 -20.08
CA ALA A 97 -18.54 -13.90 -20.75
C ALA A 97 -18.85 -15.30 -21.28
N ARG A 98 -19.60 -16.11 -20.52
CA ARG A 98 -20.08 -17.44 -20.95
C ARG A 98 -21.11 -17.38 -22.07
N ASP A 99 -21.97 -16.38 -22.07
CA ASP A 99 -22.98 -16.20 -23.12
C ASP A 99 -22.33 -15.88 -24.48
N TYR A 100 -21.26 -15.10 -24.45
CA TYR A 100 -20.48 -14.77 -25.64
C TYR A 100 -19.44 -15.84 -26.02
N GLY A 101 -18.93 -16.59 -25.03
CA GLY A 101 -17.89 -17.61 -25.26
C GLY A 101 -16.44 -17.11 -25.12
N ILE A 102 -16.23 -15.95 -24.45
CA ILE A 102 -14.90 -15.44 -24.14
C ILE A 102 -14.37 -15.96 -22.80
N ASN A 103 -13.09 -15.69 -22.56
CA ASN A 103 -12.41 -16.08 -21.33
C ASN A 103 -13.07 -15.43 -20.10
N GLU A 104 -13.50 -16.26 -19.15
CA GLU A 104 -14.18 -15.87 -17.90
C GLU A 104 -13.34 -14.98 -16.97
N TRP A 105 -12.01 -14.97 -17.15
CA TRP A 105 -11.07 -14.14 -16.39
C TRP A 105 -11.32 -12.64 -16.54
N TRP A 106 -11.95 -12.18 -17.62
CA TRP A 106 -12.34 -10.78 -17.78
C TRP A 106 -13.24 -10.30 -16.66
N ALA A 107 -14.02 -11.16 -16.05
CA ALA A 107 -14.91 -10.81 -14.94
C ALA A 107 -14.16 -10.38 -13.69
N THR A 108 -12.89 -10.77 -13.51
CA THR A 108 -12.07 -10.32 -12.37
C THR A 108 -11.78 -8.82 -12.40
N ALA A 109 -11.86 -8.19 -13.57
CA ALA A 109 -11.72 -6.73 -13.70
C ALA A 109 -12.81 -5.95 -12.94
N ALA A 110 -13.94 -6.59 -12.59
CA ALA A 110 -14.97 -5.97 -11.76
C ALA A 110 -14.50 -5.62 -10.34
N PHE A 111 -13.41 -6.24 -9.86
CA PHE A 111 -12.82 -5.89 -8.55
C PHE A 111 -11.94 -4.63 -8.61
N VAL A 112 -11.72 -4.09 -9.79
CA VAL A 112 -10.96 -2.85 -10.00
C VAL A 112 -11.93 -1.75 -10.41
N PRO A 113 -12.38 -0.85 -9.50
CA PRO A 113 -13.43 0.12 -9.75
C PRO A 113 -13.27 0.93 -11.05
N PRO A 114 -12.09 1.46 -11.42
CA PRO A 114 -11.90 2.18 -12.68
C PRO A 114 -12.15 1.33 -13.94
N LEU A 115 -12.01 0.01 -13.84
CA LEU A 115 -12.24 -0.92 -14.96
C LEU A 115 -13.70 -1.34 -15.09
N GLN A 116 -14.52 -1.16 -14.05
CA GLN A 116 -15.95 -1.56 -14.07
C GLN A 116 -16.74 -0.95 -15.23
N PRO A 117 -16.69 0.39 -15.49
CA PRO A 117 -17.42 0.98 -16.62
C PRO A 117 -16.99 0.42 -17.96
N LEU A 118 -15.67 0.27 -18.15
CA LEU A 118 -15.11 -0.30 -19.38
C LEU A 118 -15.52 -1.76 -19.55
N LEU A 119 -15.46 -2.55 -18.50
CA LEU A 119 -15.90 -3.96 -18.51
C LEU A 119 -17.38 -4.07 -18.87
N VAL A 120 -18.25 -3.24 -18.27
CA VAL A 120 -19.67 -3.22 -18.55
C VAL A 120 -19.94 -2.84 -20.00
N LEU A 121 -19.26 -1.79 -20.49
CA LEU A 121 -19.41 -1.34 -21.89
C LEU A 121 -18.98 -2.43 -22.87
N VAL A 122 -17.76 -2.95 -22.72
CA VAL A 122 -17.21 -3.98 -23.63
C VAL A 122 -18.11 -5.21 -23.65
N LEU A 123 -18.46 -5.77 -22.49
CA LEU A 123 -19.28 -6.99 -22.43
C LEU A 123 -20.72 -6.76 -22.91
N THR A 124 -21.24 -5.54 -22.86
CA THR A 124 -22.57 -5.19 -23.38
C THR A 124 -22.54 -5.17 -24.92
N LEU A 125 -21.50 -4.59 -25.51
CA LEU A 125 -21.36 -4.44 -26.97
C LEU A 125 -21.08 -5.76 -27.70
N LEU A 126 -20.59 -6.78 -27.01
CA LEU A 126 -20.36 -8.08 -27.60
C LEU A 126 -21.69 -8.76 -27.95
N HIS A 127 -21.88 -9.19 -29.21
CA HIS A 127 -23.09 -9.88 -29.66
C HIS A 127 -23.17 -11.29 -29.10
N SER A 128 -24.35 -11.74 -28.65
CA SER A 128 -24.52 -13.11 -28.16
C SER A 128 -24.22 -14.09 -29.30
N SER A 129 -23.28 -15.01 -29.09
CA SER A 129 -23.11 -16.13 -30.02
C SER A 129 -24.38 -16.95 -30.02
N GLY A 130 -24.99 -17.21 -31.17
CA GLY A 130 -26.34 -17.84 -31.35
C GLY A 130 -26.52 -19.23 -30.70
N ALA A 131 -25.73 -19.61 -29.72
CA ALA A 131 -25.85 -20.81 -28.88
C ALA A 131 -27.06 -20.80 -27.92
N GLN A 132 -28.01 -19.85 -28.09
CA GLN A 132 -29.23 -19.77 -27.28
C GLN A 132 -30.17 -20.99 -27.47
N ASN A 133 -30.00 -21.78 -28.55
CA ASN A 133 -30.87 -22.92 -28.85
C ASN A 133 -30.38 -24.26 -28.30
N SER A 134 -29.30 -24.31 -27.55
CA SER A 134 -28.91 -25.55 -26.86
C SER A 134 -29.69 -25.66 -25.54
N PRO A 135 -30.38 -26.79 -25.29
CA PRO A 135 -31.07 -26.99 -24.01
C PRO A 135 -30.08 -26.79 -22.85
N PRO A 136 -30.54 -26.28 -21.70
CA PRO A 136 -29.67 -26.10 -20.55
C PRO A 136 -29.03 -27.45 -20.20
N GLN A 137 -27.75 -27.59 -20.48
CA GLN A 137 -27.01 -28.78 -20.02
C GLN A 137 -27.12 -28.82 -18.51
N ALA A 138 -27.83 -29.79 -17.97
CA ALA A 138 -28.13 -29.95 -16.56
C ALA A 138 -26.91 -30.13 -15.65
N THR A 139 -25.74 -30.35 -16.26
CA THR A 139 -24.45 -30.39 -15.54
C THR A 139 -23.37 -29.73 -16.39
N PRO A 140 -22.66 -28.70 -15.87
CA PRO A 140 -21.52 -28.12 -16.57
C PRO A 140 -20.47 -29.19 -16.86
N ALA A 141 -19.88 -29.17 -18.06
CA ALA A 141 -18.79 -30.07 -18.40
C ALA A 141 -17.63 -29.96 -17.37
N PRO A 142 -16.88 -31.03 -17.10
CA PRO A 142 -15.83 -31.02 -16.06
C PRO A 142 -14.86 -29.83 -16.15
N ARG A 143 -14.47 -29.43 -17.38
CA ARG A 143 -13.63 -28.24 -17.60
C ARG A 143 -14.28 -26.93 -17.18
N ALA A 144 -15.59 -26.76 -17.42
CA ALA A 144 -16.32 -25.54 -17.02
C ALA A 144 -16.43 -25.40 -15.49
N ARG A 145 -16.56 -26.50 -14.75
CA ARG A 145 -16.58 -26.50 -13.27
C ARG A 145 -15.23 -26.09 -12.70
N VAL A 146 -14.14 -26.56 -13.27
CA VAL A 146 -12.75 -26.19 -12.86
C VAL A 146 -12.51 -24.70 -13.06
N THR A 147 -12.97 -24.13 -14.17
CA THR A 147 -12.81 -22.68 -14.45
C THR A 147 -13.61 -21.82 -13.47
N ILE A 148 -14.83 -22.25 -13.10
CA ILE A 148 -15.68 -21.57 -12.10
C ILE A 148 -14.99 -21.53 -10.72
N ASP A 149 -14.43 -22.65 -10.30
CA ASP A 149 -13.78 -22.72 -8.98
C ASP A 149 -12.48 -21.91 -8.95
N ALA A 150 -11.71 -21.90 -10.03
CA ALA A 150 -10.55 -21.02 -10.17
C ALA A 150 -10.96 -19.54 -10.10
N PHE A 151 -12.04 -19.15 -10.78
CA PHE A 151 -12.58 -17.79 -10.67
C PHE A 151 -13.05 -17.45 -9.24
N LYS A 152 -13.78 -18.35 -8.58
CA LYS A 152 -14.16 -18.17 -7.17
C LYS A 152 -12.95 -18.00 -6.27
N GLY A 153 -11.88 -18.79 -6.51
CA GLY A 153 -10.62 -18.68 -5.80
C GLY A 153 -9.98 -17.31 -5.97
N ALA A 154 -9.92 -16.80 -7.21
CA ALA A 154 -9.40 -15.45 -7.48
C ALA A 154 -10.21 -14.37 -6.75
N CYS A 155 -11.54 -14.41 -6.86
CA CYS A 155 -12.42 -13.46 -6.19
C CYS A 155 -12.27 -13.50 -4.67
N ALA A 156 -12.20 -14.70 -4.08
CA ALA A 156 -11.96 -14.86 -2.66
C ALA A 156 -10.61 -14.25 -2.24
N GLY A 157 -9.54 -14.51 -3.02
CA GLY A 157 -8.22 -13.94 -2.76
C GLY A 157 -8.20 -12.42 -2.81
N ILE A 158 -8.80 -11.81 -3.84
CA ILE A 158 -8.89 -10.36 -3.98
C ILE A 158 -9.70 -9.75 -2.82
N GLY A 159 -10.89 -10.31 -2.56
CA GLY A 159 -11.77 -9.83 -1.48
C GLY A 159 -11.10 -9.92 -0.10
N LEU A 160 -10.39 -11.03 0.18
CA LEU A 160 -9.63 -11.20 1.42
C LEU A 160 -8.44 -10.24 1.51
N THR A 161 -7.76 -9.93 0.39
CA THR A 161 -6.69 -8.93 0.38
C THR A 161 -7.23 -7.57 0.82
N LEU A 162 -8.32 -7.13 0.20
CA LEU A 162 -8.96 -5.86 0.56
C LEU A 162 -9.42 -5.85 2.02
N LEU A 163 -10.06 -6.93 2.47
CA LEU A 163 -10.55 -7.06 3.84
C LEU A 163 -9.41 -7.06 4.86
N ALA A 164 -8.34 -7.83 4.62
CA ALA A 164 -7.21 -7.94 5.53
C ALA A 164 -6.49 -6.59 5.69
N VAL A 165 -6.21 -5.90 4.58
CA VAL A 165 -5.57 -4.59 4.61
C VAL A 165 -6.47 -3.56 5.29
N ALA A 166 -7.75 -3.47 4.91
CA ALA A 166 -8.68 -2.53 5.53
C ALA A 166 -8.84 -2.79 7.03
N MET A 167 -8.98 -4.04 7.44
CA MET A 167 -9.11 -4.41 8.85
C MET A 167 -7.85 -4.05 9.63
N SER A 168 -6.67 -4.45 9.14
CA SER A 168 -5.40 -4.13 9.81
C SER A 168 -5.18 -2.62 9.92
N THR A 169 -5.37 -1.87 8.82
CA THR A 169 -4.99 -0.46 8.75
C THR A 169 -6.07 0.51 9.24
N LEU A 170 -7.36 0.27 8.92
CA LEU A 170 -8.45 1.18 9.27
C LEU A 170 -9.06 0.88 10.65
N VAL A 171 -9.13 -0.41 11.04
CA VAL A 171 -9.76 -0.80 12.32
C VAL A 171 -8.73 -0.86 13.42
N PHE A 172 -7.63 -1.57 13.22
CA PHE A 172 -6.62 -1.80 14.25
C PHE A 172 -5.45 -0.82 14.19
N GLY A 173 -5.20 -0.14 13.06
CA GLY A 173 -4.09 0.79 12.89
C GLY A 173 -2.71 0.12 13.00
N VAL A 174 -2.58 -1.15 12.59
CA VAL A 174 -1.34 -1.93 12.72
C VAL A 174 -0.74 -2.28 11.37
N TYR A 175 0.58 -2.30 11.31
CA TYR A 175 1.40 -2.72 10.18
C TYR A 175 2.39 -3.78 10.66
N GLY A 176 1.84 -4.92 11.08
CA GLY A 176 2.52 -5.99 11.77
C GLY A 176 2.78 -7.22 10.91
N THR A 177 3.34 -8.25 11.55
CA THR A 177 3.60 -9.58 10.96
C THR A 177 2.30 -10.24 10.47
N GLY A 178 1.19 -10.01 11.18
CA GLY A 178 -0.13 -10.47 10.78
C GLY A 178 -0.52 -9.98 9.39
N LEU A 179 -0.32 -8.68 9.12
CA LEU A 179 -0.60 -8.11 7.81
C LEU A 179 0.36 -8.60 6.74
N PHE A 180 1.66 -8.52 6.97
CA PHE A 180 2.65 -8.69 5.90
C PHE A 180 3.08 -10.15 5.66
N VAL A 181 2.88 -11.05 6.62
CA VAL A 181 3.26 -12.46 6.51
C VAL A 181 2.04 -13.37 6.56
N LEU A 182 1.23 -13.27 7.61
CA LEU A 182 0.15 -14.22 7.83
C LEU A 182 -1.00 -14.03 6.84
N SER A 183 -1.38 -12.76 6.57
CA SER A 183 -2.46 -12.47 5.61
C SER A 183 -2.16 -13.01 4.22
N PRO A 184 -1.00 -12.76 3.58
CA PRO A 184 -0.73 -13.33 2.26
C PRO A 184 -0.71 -14.86 2.26
N VAL A 185 -0.22 -15.51 3.34
CA VAL A 185 -0.27 -16.97 3.46
C VAL A 185 -1.72 -17.47 3.49
N ILE A 186 -2.59 -16.87 4.31
CA ILE A 186 -4.01 -17.23 4.39
C ILE A 186 -4.71 -16.95 3.06
N ILE A 187 -4.49 -15.80 2.46
CA ILE A 187 -5.07 -15.41 1.17
C ILE A 187 -4.67 -16.40 0.07
N GLY A 188 -3.39 -16.73 -0.01
CA GLY A 188 -2.89 -17.72 -0.96
C GLY A 188 -3.49 -19.10 -0.73
N ALA A 189 -3.59 -19.53 0.53
CA ALA A 189 -4.19 -20.81 0.90
C ALA A 189 -5.68 -20.89 0.52
N VAL A 190 -6.47 -19.87 0.86
CA VAL A 190 -7.90 -19.81 0.52
C VAL A 190 -8.10 -19.76 -1.00
N THR A 191 -7.31 -18.94 -1.70
CA THR A 191 -7.36 -18.83 -3.17
C THR A 191 -7.13 -20.17 -3.84
N ALA A 192 -6.05 -20.86 -3.46
CA ALA A 192 -5.69 -22.16 -4.02
C ALA A 192 -6.65 -23.27 -3.60
N TYR A 193 -7.10 -23.27 -2.35
CA TYR A 193 -8.07 -24.24 -1.85
C TYR A 193 -9.39 -24.15 -2.64
N VAL A 194 -9.96 -22.94 -2.75
CA VAL A 194 -11.22 -22.73 -3.47
C VAL A 194 -11.07 -23.09 -4.95
N GLY A 195 -9.92 -22.76 -5.57
CA GLY A 195 -9.64 -23.08 -6.97
C GLY A 195 -9.50 -24.58 -7.26
N ASN A 196 -9.08 -25.39 -6.27
CA ASN A 196 -8.81 -26.83 -6.47
C ASN A 196 -9.84 -27.75 -5.78
N ARG A 197 -10.85 -27.23 -5.04
CA ARG A 197 -11.73 -28.03 -4.19
C ARG A 197 -12.62 -29.04 -4.92
N ARG A 198 -12.89 -28.86 -6.20
CA ARG A 198 -13.72 -29.76 -7.04
C ARG A 198 -12.92 -30.52 -8.09
N GLY A 199 -11.62 -30.30 -8.13
CA GLY A 199 -10.71 -30.98 -9.06
C GLY A 199 -9.38 -30.25 -9.15
N ASP A 200 -8.30 -30.99 -9.34
CA ASP A 200 -6.96 -30.43 -9.47
C ASP A 200 -6.83 -29.68 -10.80
N ILE A 201 -6.64 -28.36 -10.72
CA ILE A 201 -6.31 -27.55 -11.89
C ILE A 201 -4.83 -27.66 -12.30
N GLY A 202 -4.04 -28.40 -11.54
CA GLY A 202 -2.60 -28.57 -11.71
C GLY A 202 -1.77 -27.46 -11.05
N ALA A 203 -0.54 -27.79 -10.70
CA ALA A 203 0.33 -26.86 -9.95
C ALA A 203 0.56 -25.53 -10.70
N LYS A 204 0.88 -25.56 -12.00
CA LYS A 204 1.13 -24.36 -12.81
C LYS A 204 -0.07 -23.41 -12.83
N ALA A 205 -1.28 -23.96 -13.01
CA ALA A 205 -2.51 -23.16 -13.02
C ALA A 205 -2.83 -22.60 -11.62
N THR A 206 -2.61 -23.37 -10.56
CA THR A 206 -2.76 -22.88 -9.16
C THR A 206 -1.82 -21.72 -8.89
N TRP A 207 -0.57 -21.79 -9.33
CA TRP A 207 0.41 -20.69 -9.15
C TRP A 207 0.02 -19.45 -9.95
N ALA A 208 -0.45 -19.64 -11.20
CA ALA A 208 -0.96 -18.53 -12.00
C ALA A 208 -2.18 -17.87 -11.31
N LEU A 209 -3.09 -18.67 -10.77
CA LEU A 209 -4.27 -18.22 -10.04
C LEU A 209 -3.89 -17.37 -8.81
N VAL A 210 -2.99 -17.87 -7.96
CA VAL A 210 -2.56 -17.16 -6.75
C VAL A 210 -1.84 -15.86 -7.09
N LYS A 211 -0.90 -15.89 -8.06
CA LYS A 211 -0.19 -14.68 -8.51
C LYS A 211 -1.14 -13.65 -9.10
N SER A 212 -2.09 -14.07 -9.94
CA SER A 212 -3.08 -13.16 -10.54
C SER A 212 -4.01 -12.55 -9.49
N ALA A 213 -4.48 -13.35 -8.52
CA ALA A 213 -5.28 -12.85 -7.41
C ALA A 213 -4.51 -11.83 -6.56
N SER A 214 -3.23 -12.09 -6.26
CA SER A 214 -2.36 -11.17 -5.53
C SER A 214 -2.12 -9.87 -6.30
N ALA A 215 -1.84 -9.95 -7.61
CA ALA A 215 -1.62 -8.78 -8.46
C ALA A 215 -2.89 -7.91 -8.58
N LEU A 216 -4.04 -8.54 -8.83
CA LEU A 216 -5.33 -7.85 -8.89
C LEU A 216 -5.74 -7.28 -7.54
N GLY A 217 -5.44 -7.99 -6.43
CA GLY A 217 -5.62 -7.47 -5.07
C GLY A 217 -4.79 -6.21 -4.82
N GLY A 218 -3.51 -6.23 -5.21
CA GLY A 218 -2.64 -5.05 -5.14
C GLY A 218 -3.15 -3.88 -6.00
N LEU A 219 -3.59 -4.15 -7.23
CA LEU A 219 -4.19 -3.13 -8.09
C LEU A 219 -5.49 -2.57 -7.48
N ALA A 220 -6.32 -3.43 -6.88
CA ALA A 220 -7.52 -3.00 -6.17
C ALA A 220 -7.16 -2.10 -4.96
N LEU A 221 -6.17 -2.46 -4.14
CA LEU A 221 -5.70 -1.61 -3.03
C LEU A 221 -5.30 -0.21 -3.50
N LEU A 222 -4.63 -0.11 -4.65
CA LEU A 222 -4.22 1.15 -5.26
C LEU A 222 -5.44 1.98 -5.70
N THR A 223 -6.43 1.33 -6.31
CA THR A 223 -7.65 1.99 -6.80
C THR A 223 -8.60 2.39 -5.67
N PHE A 224 -8.56 1.70 -4.53
CA PHE A 224 -9.28 2.08 -3.32
C PHE A 224 -8.52 3.11 -2.46
N ALA A 225 -7.39 3.64 -2.92
CA ALA A 225 -6.54 4.59 -2.19
C ALA A 225 -6.10 4.11 -0.79
N LEU A 226 -6.09 2.81 -0.55
CA LEU A 226 -5.67 2.21 0.72
C LEU A 226 -4.15 2.15 0.85
N VAL A 227 -3.45 2.01 -0.29
CA VAL A 227 -1.98 1.92 -0.35
C VAL A 227 -1.50 2.61 -1.63
N GLY A 228 -0.35 3.25 -1.60
CA GLY A 228 0.28 3.82 -2.79
C GLY A 228 1.21 2.85 -3.51
N LEU A 229 1.62 3.24 -4.72
CA LEU A 229 2.41 2.39 -5.62
C LEU A 229 3.76 2.00 -5.00
N ILE A 230 4.45 2.92 -4.32
CA ILE A 230 5.76 2.66 -3.71
C ILE A 230 5.66 1.56 -2.65
N CYS A 231 4.65 1.65 -1.78
CA CYS A 231 4.43 0.65 -0.75
C CYS A 231 4.12 -0.72 -1.35
N ILE A 232 3.33 -0.78 -2.43
CA ILE A 232 3.07 -2.04 -3.14
C ILE A 232 4.36 -2.62 -3.71
N ILE A 233 5.20 -1.81 -4.35
CA ILE A 233 6.49 -2.28 -4.92
C ILE A 233 7.39 -2.84 -3.83
N VAL A 234 7.49 -2.12 -2.71
CA VAL A 234 8.38 -2.53 -1.61
C VAL A 234 7.89 -3.81 -0.94
N ILE A 235 6.58 -3.98 -0.73
CA ILE A 235 6.04 -5.16 -0.04
C ILE A 235 5.81 -6.36 -0.97
N ALA A 236 5.75 -6.17 -2.28
CA ALA A 236 5.41 -7.21 -3.25
C ALA A 236 6.25 -8.51 -3.12
N PRO A 237 7.58 -8.47 -2.91
CA PRO A 237 8.37 -9.69 -2.75
C PRO A 237 7.90 -10.54 -1.56
N LEU A 238 7.70 -9.92 -0.40
CA LEU A 238 7.25 -10.60 0.81
C LEU A 238 5.81 -11.12 0.66
N TRP A 239 4.93 -10.29 0.13
CA TRP A 239 3.54 -10.65 -0.12
C TRP A 239 3.38 -11.81 -1.10
N LEU A 240 4.11 -11.80 -2.22
CA LEU A 240 4.07 -12.87 -3.20
C LEU A 240 4.65 -14.17 -2.65
N ALA A 241 5.76 -14.11 -1.90
CA ALA A 241 6.34 -15.28 -1.26
C ALA A 241 5.35 -15.93 -0.29
N GLY A 242 4.73 -15.14 0.60
CA GLY A 242 3.70 -15.62 1.52
C GLY A 242 2.50 -16.21 0.80
N SER A 243 1.99 -15.54 -0.25
CA SER A 243 0.86 -16.02 -1.04
C SER A 243 1.17 -17.33 -1.76
N VAL A 244 2.38 -17.51 -2.28
CA VAL A 244 2.81 -18.76 -2.93
C VAL A 244 2.92 -19.89 -1.92
N ILE A 245 3.52 -19.65 -0.75
CA ILE A 245 3.57 -20.64 0.35
C ILE A 245 2.16 -21.06 0.75
N GLY A 246 1.28 -20.09 0.97
CA GLY A 246 -0.14 -20.35 1.23
C GLY A 246 -0.81 -21.14 0.12
N GLY A 247 -0.52 -20.80 -1.13
CA GLY A 247 -1.03 -21.50 -2.31
C GLY A 247 -0.67 -22.99 -2.35
N VAL A 248 0.58 -23.33 -1.99
CA VAL A 248 1.01 -24.73 -1.84
C VAL A 248 0.20 -25.44 -0.76
N ILE A 249 0.05 -24.81 0.41
CA ILE A 249 -0.70 -25.36 1.54
C ILE A 249 -2.18 -25.56 1.15
N GLY A 250 -2.82 -24.54 0.58
CA GLY A 250 -4.23 -24.57 0.20
C GLY A 250 -4.54 -25.63 -0.86
N ARG A 251 -3.64 -25.78 -1.86
CA ARG A 251 -3.75 -26.85 -2.85
C ARG A 251 -3.60 -28.23 -2.21
N ALA A 252 -2.61 -28.43 -1.34
CA ALA A 252 -2.42 -29.70 -0.65
C ALA A 252 -3.64 -30.08 0.19
N ILE A 253 -4.24 -29.14 0.93
CA ILE A 253 -5.47 -29.34 1.69
C ILE A 253 -6.64 -29.70 0.77
N ALA A 254 -6.79 -28.99 -0.37
CA ALA A 254 -7.88 -29.25 -1.32
C ALA A 254 -7.82 -30.67 -1.91
N LEU A 255 -6.64 -31.17 -2.20
CA LEU A 255 -6.41 -32.49 -2.75
C LEU A 255 -6.54 -33.62 -1.70
N ALA A 256 -6.18 -33.34 -0.44
CA ALA A 256 -6.25 -34.30 0.66
C ALA A 256 -7.67 -34.41 1.28
N SER A 257 -8.47 -33.33 1.20
CA SER A 257 -9.75 -33.24 1.92
C SER A 257 -10.92 -33.40 0.98
N HIS A 258 -11.73 -34.45 1.17
CA HIS A 258 -13.02 -34.67 0.50
C HIS A 258 -14.19 -33.96 1.25
N ARG A 259 -13.94 -33.32 2.38
CA ARG A 259 -14.94 -32.60 3.18
C ARG A 259 -14.64 -31.09 3.18
N PRO A 260 -15.69 -30.23 3.23
CA PRO A 260 -15.47 -28.79 3.42
C PRO A 260 -14.78 -28.57 4.77
N PRO A 261 -13.58 -27.95 4.83
CA PRO A 261 -12.94 -27.73 6.11
C PRO A 261 -13.73 -26.68 6.90
N ARG A 262 -14.12 -27.02 8.10
CA ARG A 262 -14.53 -26.06 9.13
C ARG A 262 -13.39 -25.08 9.44
N ASP A 263 -12.16 -25.47 9.08
CA ASP A 263 -10.90 -24.79 9.40
C ASP A 263 -10.67 -23.50 8.60
N THR A 264 -11.31 -23.31 7.43
CA THR A 264 -11.22 -22.07 6.67
C THR A 264 -11.86 -20.89 7.40
N ALA A 265 -12.94 -21.15 8.14
CA ALA A 265 -13.58 -20.13 8.97
C ALA A 265 -12.69 -19.76 10.18
N VAL A 266 -11.99 -20.73 10.76
CA VAL A 266 -11.04 -20.50 11.86
C VAL A 266 -9.89 -19.59 11.40
N ALA A 267 -9.31 -19.82 10.21
CA ALA A 267 -8.25 -18.97 9.68
C ALA A 267 -8.69 -17.50 9.48
N LEU A 268 -9.94 -17.28 9.09
CA LEU A 268 -10.51 -15.93 8.94
C LEU A 268 -10.72 -15.22 10.29
N VAL A 269 -11.08 -15.97 11.33
CA VAL A 269 -11.26 -15.43 12.70
C VAL A 269 -9.93 -15.13 13.36
N LEU A 270 -8.86 -15.88 13.01
CA LEU A 270 -7.52 -15.64 13.55
C LEU A 270 -6.92 -14.29 13.13
N LEU A 271 -7.22 -13.79 11.92
CA LEU A 271 -6.67 -12.50 11.45
C LEU A 271 -7.05 -11.33 12.36
N PRO A 272 -8.35 -11.06 12.65
CA PRO A 272 -8.70 -9.98 13.57
C PRO A 272 -8.13 -10.17 14.98
N LEU A 273 -8.02 -11.40 15.47
CA LEU A 273 -7.41 -11.69 16.77
C LEU A 273 -5.92 -11.29 16.78
N ILE A 274 -5.18 -11.65 15.74
CA ILE A 274 -3.75 -11.31 15.62
C ILE A 274 -3.56 -9.80 15.49
N TYR A 275 -4.36 -9.13 14.65
CA TYR A 275 -4.30 -7.67 14.53
C TYR A 275 -4.63 -6.98 15.85
N GLY A 276 -5.61 -7.51 16.61
CA GLY A 276 -5.94 -7.01 17.94
C GLY A 276 -4.80 -7.18 18.94
N LEU A 277 -4.10 -8.32 18.91
CA LEU A 277 -2.91 -8.56 19.74
C LEU A 277 -1.75 -7.63 19.36
N GLU A 278 -1.47 -7.47 18.06
CA GLU A 278 -0.44 -6.55 17.59
C GLU A 278 -0.77 -5.09 17.93
N ALA A 279 -2.04 -4.70 17.91
CA ALA A 279 -2.48 -3.38 18.34
C ALA A 279 -2.31 -3.15 19.85
N ALA A 280 -2.57 -4.20 20.65
CA ALA A 280 -2.42 -4.14 22.10
C ALA A 280 -0.94 -4.15 22.54
N PHE A 281 -0.08 -4.84 21.78
CA PHE A 281 1.35 -5.01 22.07
C PHE A 281 2.21 -4.61 20.85
N PRO A 282 2.27 -3.31 20.51
CA PRO A 282 2.98 -2.86 19.32
C PRO A 282 4.48 -3.08 19.47
N ALA A 283 5.05 -3.87 18.58
CA ALA A 283 6.49 -4.09 18.51
C ALA A 283 7.19 -2.79 18.10
N THR A 284 8.31 -2.50 18.77
CA THR A 284 9.11 -1.31 18.53
C THR A 284 10.58 -1.68 18.54
N VAL A 285 11.30 -1.34 17.48
CA VAL A 285 12.74 -1.58 17.35
C VAL A 285 13.45 -0.24 17.31
N THR A 286 14.42 -0.05 18.22
CA THR A 286 15.34 1.09 18.17
C THR A 286 16.64 0.63 17.56
N PHE A 287 17.18 1.38 16.61
CA PHE A 287 18.43 1.06 15.94
C PHE A 287 19.22 2.32 15.59
N GLU A 288 20.52 2.15 15.42
CA GLU A 288 21.45 3.20 15.05
C GLU A 288 21.97 3.00 13.63
N ASN A 289 22.25 4.11 12.97
CA ASN A 289 22.85 4.11 11.66
C ASN A 289 23.90 5.25 11.60
N GLN A 290 25.02 4.99 10.95
CA GLN A 290 26.07 6.00 10.74
C GLN A 290 26.67 5.93 9.33
N VAL A 291 27.00 7.09 8.80
CA VAL A 291 27.74 7.23 7.53
C VAL A 291 28.85 8.24 7.74
N SER A 292 30.02 7.99 7.18
CA SER A 292 31.18 8.89 7.26
C SER A 292 31.74 9.18 5.88
N ILE A 293 32.31 10.38 5.73
CA ILE A 293 33.03 10.82 4.53
C ILE A 293 34.28 11.61 4.93
N ASP A 294 35.37 11.44 4.18
CA ASP A 294 36.56 12.26 4.33
C ASP A 294 36.46 13.50 3.40
N ILE A 295 36.69 14.67 3.95
CA ILE A 295 36.56 15.98 3.28
C ILE A 295 37.91 16.67 3.31
N ASN A 296 38.42 17.11 2.17
CA ASN A 296 39.69 17.82 2.03
C ASN A 296 39.54 19.30 2.41
N ALA A 297 39.15 19.51 3.68
CA ALA A 297 38.95 20.83 4.25
C ALA A 297 39.23 20.81 5.76
N PRO A 298 39.69 21.92 6.36
CA PRO A 298 39.84 22.04 7.82
C PRO A 298 38.47 21.98 8.53
N ARG A 299 38.47 21.53 9.78
CA ARG A 299 37.23 21.41 10.59
C ARG A 299 36.39 22.67 10.59
N THR A 300 36.99 23.85 10.65
CA THR A 300 36.28 25.14 10.64
C THR A 300 35.49 25.37 9.35
N ALA A 301 35.99 24.95 8.19
CA ALA A 301 35.26 25.03 6.93
C ALA A 301 34.11 24.03 6.87
N VAL A 302 34.35 22.79 7.34
CA VAL A 302 33.29 21.75 7.46
C VAL A 302 32.19 22.19 8.44
N TRP A 303 32.55 22.77 9.57
CA TRP A 303 31.59 23.30 10.56
C TRP A 303 30.69 24.39 9.96
N ARG A 304 31.29 25.34 9.24
CA ARG A 304 30.52 26.37 8.52
C ARG A 304 29.54 25.74 7.51
N ALA A 305 30.01 24.73 6.75
CA ALA A 305 29.18 24.05 5.78
C ALA A 305 28.00 23.29 6.44
N ILE A 306 28.18 22.74 7.64
CA ILE A 306 27.08 22.10 8.42
C ILE A 306 26.07 23.14 8.90
N THR A 307 26.57 24.25 9.49
CA THR A 307 25.72 25.30 10.09
C THR A 307 25.00 26.15 9.05
N ALA A 308 25.56 26.28 7.84
CA ALA A 308 25.04 27.04 6.71
C ALA A 308 24.69 26.13 5.51
N MET A 309 24.19 24.91 5.74
CA MET A 309 24.02 23.86 4.75
C MET A 309 23.22 24.29 3.51
N GLY A 310 22.20 25.15 3.67
CA GLY A 310 21.40 25.62 2.54
C GLY A 310 20.68 24.52 1.78
N ARG A 311 20.53 24.70 0.45
CA ARG A 311 19.82 23.78 -0.44
C ARG A 311 20.75 22.67 -0.93
N VAL A 312 20.29 21.41 -0.86
CA VAL A 312 21.00 20.25 -1.38
C VAL A 312 20.79 20.16 -2.89
N GLU A 313 21.85 20.41 -3.67
CA GLU A 313 21.79 20.51 -5.13
C GLU A 313 21.82 19.15 -5.84
N GLU A 314 22.37 18.11 -5.19
CA GLU A 314 22.47 16.76 -5.76
C GLU A 314 21.10 16.20 -6.08
N ARG A 315 20.90 15.67 -7.31
CA ARG A 315 19.64 15.05 -7.71
C ARG A 315 19.42 13.71 -6.97
N PRO A 316 18.25 13.48 -6.39
CA PRO A 316 17.96 12.22 -5.71
C PRO A 316 17.82 11.07 -6.71
N GLY A 317 18.11 9.85 -6.25
CA GLY A 317 17.85 8.61 -6.98
C GLY A 317 16.38 8.41 -7.35
N GLN A 318 16.09 7.45 -8.22
CA GLN A 318 14.77 7.31 -8.85
C GLN A 318 13.65 7.02 -7.84
N LEU A 319 13.87 6.15 -6.86
CA LEU A 319 12.87 5.83 -5.83
C LEU A 319 12.52 7.06 -4.96
N PHE A 320 13.49 7.92 -4.67
CA PHE A 320 13.25 9.17 -3.96
C PHE A 320 12.44 10.16 -4.80
N ARG A 321 12.68 10.20 -6.11
CA ARG A 321 11.85 11.00 -7.04
C ARG A 321 10.43 10.48 -7.15
N TRP A 322 10.20 9.19 -6.92
CA TRP A 322 8.88 8.58 -6.90
C TRP A 322 8.14 8.81 -5.59
N GLY A 323 8.77 9.37 -4.55
CA GLY A 323 8.07 9.82 -3.36
C GLY A 323 8.69 9.48 -2.03
N LEU A 324 9.79 8.70 -1.96
CA LEU A 324 10.50 8.52 -0.69
C LEU A 324 11.02 9.86 -0.18
N ALA A 325 10.89 10.10 1.13
CA ALA A 325 11.37 11.31 1.77
C ALA A 325 12.87 11.48 1.56
N HIS A 326 13.28 12.66 1.10
CA HIS A 326 14.68 13.00 0.94
C HIS A 326 14.95 14.47 1.30
N PRO A 327 16.14 14.80 1.83
CA PRO A 327 16.49 16.14 2.26
C PRO A 327 16.62 17.10 1.06
N LEU A 328 16.02 18.28 1.19
CA LEU A 328 16.09 19.38 0.21
C LEU A 328 16.96 20.53 0.71
N SER A 329 16.89 20.85 2.01
CA SER A 329 17.70 21.90 2.62
C SER A 329 17.77 21.75 4.14
N GLY A 330 18.76 22.39 4.75
CA GLY A 330 18.85 22.57 6.19
C GLY A 330 19.02 24.05 6.56
N ARG A 331 18.23 24.52 7.53
CA ARG A 331 18.30 25.90 8.02
C ARG A 331 18.38 25.90 9.52
N LEU A 332 19.37 26.58 10.05
CA LEU A 332 19.56 26.80 11.47
C LEU A 332 19.08 28.22 11.84
N LEU A 333 18.29 28.34 12.91
CA LEU A 333 17.87 29.59 13.49
C LEU A 333 18.47 29.75 14.88
N GLY A 334 19.40 30.69 15.02
CA GLY A 334 20.21 30.90 16.21
C GLY A 334 21.46 30.03 16.23
N ALA A 335 22.22 30.11 17.32
CA ALA A 335 23.43 29.35 17.57
C ALA A 335 23.41 28.78 19.00
N GLY A 336 24.13 27.67 19.22
CA GLY A 336 24.23 27.04 20.53
C GLY A 336 23.12 26.04 20.85
N VAL A 337 23.20 25.50 22.06
CA VAL A 337 22.21 24.55 22.58
C VAL A 337 20.85 25.25 22.72
N GLY A 338 19.78 24.57 22.32
CA GLY A 338 18.42 25.10 22.30
C GLY A 338 18.02 25.76 20.98
N ALA A 339 18.95 26.09 20.09
CA ALA A 339 18.68 26.65 18.77
C ALA A 339 17.78 25.68 17.96
N LYS A 340 16.91 26.25 17.11
CA LYS A 340 16.03 25.48 16.24
C LYS A 340 16.70 25.22 14.88
N ARG A 341 16.64 23.99 14.42
CA ARG A 341 17.02 23.59 13.08
C ARG A 341 15.80 23.08 12.31
N TYR A 342 15.68 23.48 11.08
CA TYR A 342 14.62 23.05 10.16
C TYR A 342 15.25 22.22 9.05
N GLY A 343 14.92 20.92 9.04
CA GLY A 343 15.28 20.01 7.95
C GLY A 343 14.14 19.98 6.94
N GLN A 344 14.29 20.60 5.79
CA GLN A 344 13.28 20.53 4.74
C GLN A 344 13.48 19.26 3.92
N PHE A 345 12.44 18.43 3.87
CA PHE A 345 12.37 17.21 3.07
C PHE A 345 11.35 17.38 1.94
N SER A 346 11.38 16.46 0.96
CA SER A 346 10.41 16.43 -0.13
C SER A 346 8.95 16.19 0.34
N THR A 347 8.77 15.70 1.55
CA THR A 347 7.49 15.35 2.15
C THR A 347 7.02 16.30 3.26
N GLY A 348 7.86 17.25 3.68
CA GLY A 348 7.54 18.21 4.73
C GLY A 348 8.76 18.82 5.38
N THR A 349 8.58 19.48 6.52
CA THR A 349 9.66 20.12 7.28
C THR A 349 9.77 19.48 8.66
N ALA A 350 10.92 18.87 8.95
CA ALA A 350 11.26 18.39 10.27
C ALA A 350 11.67 19.58 11.16
N ILE A 351 11.19 19.58 12.40
CA ILE A 351 11.55 20.56 13.41
C ILE A 351 12.49 19.87 14.40
N GLU A 352 13.68 20.43 14.52
CA GLU A 352 14.77 19.86 15.30
C GLU A 352 15.25 20.90 16.34
N ARG A 353 15.76 20.44 17.46
CA ARG A 353 16.34 21.27 18.50
C ARG A 353 17.75 20.81 18.80
N ILE A 354 18.71 21.73 18.78
CA ILE A 354 20.11 21.47 19.10
C ILE A 354 20.23 21.08 20.58
N THR A 355 20.86 19.95 20.82
CA THR A 355 21.12 19.40 22.17
C THR A 355 22.59 19.46 22.55
N ASP A 356 23.49 19.49 21.55
CA ASP A 356 24.90 19.60 21.76
C ASP A 356 25.51 20.51 20.68
N TRP A 357 26.38 21.44 21.11
CA TRP A 357 27.00 22.44 20.26
C TRP A 357 28.44 22.66 20.67
N ILE A 358 29.36 21.88 20.08
CA ILE A 358 30.80 22.03 20.29
C ILE A 358 31.39 22.46 18.94
N PRO A 359 31.70 23.77 18.75
CA PRO A 359 32.23 24.28 17.50
C PRO A 359 33.40 23.46 16.98
N ASP A 360 33.42 23.19 15.69
CA ASP A 360 34.42 22.41 14.95
C ASP A 360 34.54 20.93 15.40
N HIS A 361 33.73 20.42 16.31
CA HIS A 361 33.80 19.06 16.82
C HIS A 361 32.48 18.29 16.72
N ARG A 362 31.39 18.84 17.27
CA ARG A 362 30.12 18.10 17.35
C ARG A 362 28.91 19.03 17.33
N LEU A 363 27.91 18.64 16.54
CA LEU A 363 26.59 19.23 16.54
C LEU A 363 25.57 18.10 16.65
N ALA A 364 24.80 18.05 17.75
CA ALA A 364 23.74 17.07 17.93
C ALA A 364 22.39 17.75 18.09
N PHE A 365 21.32 17.05 17.66
CA PHE A 365 19.96 17.55 17.75
C PHE A 365 18.96 16.40 17.93
N VAL A 366 17.87 16.71 18.60
CA VAL A 366 16.68 15.85 18.70
C VAL A 366 15.65 16.30 17.68
N VAL A 367 14.93 15.35 17.12
CA VAL A 367 13.82 15.63 16.20
C VAL A 367 12.53 15.76 17.00
N LEU A 368 11.94 16.94 17.01
CA LEU A 368 10.70 17.25 17.73
C LEU A 368 9.46 16.87 16.92
N ASN A 369 9.50 17.17 15.63
CA ASN A 369 8.44 16.82 14.68
C ASN A 369 9.07 16.22 13.44
N ASP A 370 8.72 14.99 13.16
CA ASP A 370 9.23 14.24 11.99
C ASP A 370 8.35 14.49 10.77
N VAL A 371 8.84 14.13 9.59
CA VAL A 371 8.12 14.27 8.32
C VAL A 371 7.54 12.93 7.90
N PRO A 372 6.49 12.92 7.05
CA PRO A 372 6.06 11.69 6.39
C PRO A 372 7.22 11.01 5.67
N THR A 373 7.37 9.71 5.84
CA THR A 373 8.47 8.92 5.23
C THR A 373 8.33 8.77 3.73
N VAL A 374 7.11 8.91 3.22
CA VAL A 374 6.78 8.75 1.82
C VAL A 374 5.63 9.68 1.42
N ARG A 375 5.70 10.23 0.21
CA ARG A 375 4.55 10.78 -0.50
C ARG A 375 4.11 9.76 -1.52
N GLU A 376 2.97 9.14 -1.27
CA GLU A 376 2.48 8.04 -2.10
C GLU A 376 2.20 8.48 -3.54
N LEU A 377 2.71 7.71 -4.50
CA LEU A 377 2.30 7.81 -5.89
C LEU A 377 0.95 7.13 -6.04
N SER A 378 -0.05 7.93 -6.33
CA SER A 378 -1.43 7.51 -6.51
C SER A 378 -2.11 8.43 -7.51
N PRO A 379 -3.11 7.96 -8.26
CA PRO A 379 -3.97 8.84 -9.06
C PRO A 379 -4.84 9.79 -8.20
N TYR A 380 -4.75 9.69 -6.88
CA TYR A 380 -5.48 10.50 -5.92
C TYR A 380 -4.59 11.57 -5.31
N ASP A 381 -5.15 12.76 -5.02
CA ASP A 381 -4.42 13.84 -4.35
C ASP A 381 -4.03 13.47 -2.92
N HIS A 382 -4.86 12.61 -2.28
CA HIS A 382 -4.64 12.14 -0.92
C HIS A 382 -4.85 10.63 -0.85
N VAL A 383 -3.89 9.91 -0.31
CA VAL A 383 -3.96 8.47 0.00
C VAL A 383 -3.97 8.33 1.51
N TYR A 384 -4.83 7.45 2.01
CA TYR A 384 -4.80 7.06 3.40
C TYR A 384 -3.60 6.15 3.66
N ALA A 385 -2.48 6.75 4.06
CA ALA A 385 -1.24 6.04 4.32
C ALA A 385 -0.75 6.34 5.75
N PRO A 386 -1.43 5.82 6.80
CA PRO A 386 -1.03 6.11 8.18
C PRO A 386 0.38 5.62 8.50
N HIS A 387 0.90 4.61 7.80
CA HIS A 387 2.28 4.15 7.93
C HIS A 387 3.32 5.18 7.47
N ALA A 388 2.94 6.21 6.73
CA ALA A 388 3.85 7.29 6.36
C ALA A 388 4.24 8.17 7.54
N VAL A 389 3.48 8.14 8.65
CA VAL A 389 3.70 9.00 9.83
C VAL A 389 3.68 8.16 11.11
N GLY A 390 4.70 8.29 11.94
CA GLY A 390 4.74 7.69 13.28
C GLY A 390 5.21 6.24 13.37
N TYR A 391 5.31 5.51 12.25
CA TYR A 391 5.85 4.15 12.21
C TYR A 391 7.37 4.09 12.05
N PHE A 392 7.95 5.16 11.53
CA PHE A 392 9.37 5.44 11.56
C PHE A 392 9.58 6.82 12.17
N ARG A 393 10.54 6.96 13.08
CA ARG A 393 10.91 8.23 13.70
C ARG A 393 12.40 8.34 13.83
N THR A 394 12.95 9.52 13.56
CA THR A 394 14.31 9.89 13.95
C THR A 394 14.26 10.49 15.34
N LEU A 395 14.97 9.93 16.29
CA LEU A 395 15.01 10.41 17.67
C LEU A 395 16.10 11.46 17.87
N LEU A 396 17.32 11.08 17.47
CA LEU A 396 18.54 11.85 17.66
C LEU A 396 19.40 11.77 16.40
N ALA A 397 20.08 12.84 16.08
CA ALA A 397 21.16 12.82 15.09
C ALA A 397 22.32 13.70 15.51
N SER A 398 23.55 13.36 15.09
CA SER A 398 24.76 14.13 15.35
C SER A 398 25.71 14.14 14.17
N PHE A 399 26.32 15.31 13.93
CA PHE A 399 27.50 15.48 13.10
C PHE A 399 28.72 15.47 14.02
N GLU A 400 29.70 14.62 13.72
CA GLU A 400 30.95 14.49 14.45
C GLU A 400 32.13 14.72 13.50
N LEU A 401 33.09 15.58 13.88
CA LEU A 401 34.23 15.99 13.07
C LEU A 401 35.52 15.52 13.71
N GLU A 402 36.30 14.74 13.00
CA GLU A 402 37.61 14.24 13.42
C GLU A 402 38.70 14.67 12.41
N VAL A 403 39.87 15.13 12.88
CA VAL A 403 41.03 15.38 12.02
C VAL A 403 41.68 14.06 11.66
N ARG A 404 41.96 13.86 10.36
CA ARG A 404 42.63 12.66 9.83
C ARG A 404 44.07 12.88 9.40
N GLY A 405 44.59 14.10 9.52
CA GLY A 405 45.92 14.53 9.11
C GLY A 405 45.89 15.60 8.03
N GLY A 406 46.86 16.53 8.09
CA GLY A 406 46.89 17.67 7.20
C GLY A 406 45.63 18.53 7.28
N GLN A 407 45.04 18.83 6.14
CA GLN A 407 43.78 19.61 6.05
C GLN A 407 42.55 18.72 5.83
N THR A 408 42.61 17.41 6.13
CA THR A 408 41.47 16.48 5.90
C THR A 408 40.68 16.28 7.20
N THR A 409 39.37 16.45 7.10
CA THR A 409 38.44 16.21 8.19
C THR A 409 37.50 15.03 7.83
N ARG A 410 37.39 14.05 8.74
CA ARG A 410 36.35 13.04 8.66
C ARG A 410 35.07 13.58 9.30
N LEU A 411 34.01 13.60 8.51
CA LEU A 411 32.69 13.97 8.95
C LEU A 411 31.82 12.72 9.05
N THR A 412 31.30 12.44 10.24
CA THR A 412 30.39 11.33 10.52
C THR A 412 29.03 11.86 10.89
N LEU A 413 27.99 11.36 10.23
CA LEU A 413 26.58 11.61 10.56
C LEU A 413 26.00 10.36 11.21
N LYS A 414 25.76 10.41 12.52
CA LYS A 414 25.10 9.35 13.30
C LYS A 414 23.65 9.70 13.53
N SER A 415 22.77 8.70 13.63
CA SER A 415 21.39 8.90 14.08
C SER A 415 20.81 7.65 14.70
N THR A 416 19.91 7.86 15.65
CA THR A 416 19.12 6.83 16.33
C THR A 416 17.68 6.93 15.85
N HIS A 417 17.10 5.80 15.48
CA HIS A 417 15.79 5.71 14.89
C HIS A 417 14.92 4.71 15.65
N LEU A 418 13.61 4.90 15.53
CA LEU A 418 12.59 4.00 16.04
C LEU A 418 11.73 3.51 14.89
N LEU A 419 11.52 2.18 14.80
CA LEU A 419 10.72 1.52 13.78
C LEU A 419 9.60 0.71 14.44
N ARG A 420 8.38 0.84 13.91
CA ARG A 420 7.16 0.10 14.32
C ARG A 420 6.58 -0.77 13.22
N LEU A 421 7.37 -1.11 12.19
CA LEU A 421 6.97 -2.00 11.12
C LEU A 421 7.49 -3.41 11.41
N GLU A 422 6.61 -4.40 11.34
CA GLU A 422 6.94 -5.81 11.48
C GLU A 422 6.60 -6.59 10.19
N PRO A 423 7.38 -7.63 9.81
CA PRO A 423 8.55 -8.14 10.54
C PRO A 423 9.79 -7.24 10.35
N SER A 424 10.41 -6.86 11.47
CA SER A 424 11.58 -5.97 11.48
C SER A 424 12.74 -6.53 10.64
N LEU A 425 12.90 -7.85 10.57
CA LEU A 425 13.89 -8.50 9.73
C LEU A 425 13.78 -8.15 8.24
N TYR A 426 12.58 -7.89 7.75
CA TYR A 426 12.34 -7.45 6.38
C TYR A 426 12.54 -5.96 6.21
N TRP A 427 12.03 -5.17 7.17
CA TRP A 427 12.00 -3.72 7.04
C TRP A 427 13.32 -3.03 7.36
N LEU A 428 14.08 -3.52 8.36
CA LEU A 428 15.35 -2.89 8.79
C LEU A 428 16.36 -2.71 7.65
N PRO A 429 16.65 -3.71 6.79
CA PRO A 429 17.57 -3.52 5.68
C PRO A 429 17.13 -2.43 4.71
N ILE A 430 15.82 -2.36 4.41
CA ILE A 430 15.24 -1.38 3.49
C ILE A 430 15.33 0.03 4.09
N VAL A 431 14.95 0.17 5.35
CA VAL A 431 14.99 1.45 6.07
C VAL A 431 16.43 1.93 6.23
N ASN A 432 17.36 1.04 6.60
CA ASN A 432 18.78 1.39 6.68
C ASN A 432 19.32 1.89 5.34
N TRP A 433 19.03 1.22 4.25
CA TRP A 433 19.43 1.66 2.91
C TRP A 433 18.90 3.07 2.59
N VAL A 434 17.63 3.36 2.87
CA VAL A 434 17.03 4.69 2.66
C VAL A 434 17.74 5.76 3.48
N ILE A 435 18.05 5.46 4.75
CA ILE A 435 18.77 6.36 5.65
C ILE A 435 20.18 6.62 5.16
N GLU A 436 20.91 5.57 4.79
CA GLU A 436 22.29 5.67 4.29
C GLU A 436 22.39 6.53 3.02
N GLU A 437 21.47 6.33 2.08
CA GLU A 437 21.43 7.13 0.84
C GLU A 437 21.16 8.61 1.14
N ASN A 438 20.20 8.90 2.03
CA ASN A 438 19.90 10.27 2.46
C ASN A 438 21.09 10.93 3.19
N LYS A 439 21.74 10.20 4.10
CA LYS A 439 22.94 10.70 4.81
C LYS A 439 24.10 10.94 3.85
N THR A 440 24.37 10.00 2.97
CA THR A 440 25.45 10.09 1.98
C THR A 440 25.24 11.32 1.11
N ARG A 441 24.03 11.60 0.71
CA ARG A 441 23.66 12.77 -0.08
C ARG A 441 23.90 14.09 0.67
N VAL A 442 23.52 14.14 1.95
CA VAL A 442 23.79 15.30 2.83
C VAL A 442 25.29 15.49 3.03
N LEU A 443 26.02 14.42 3.31
CA LEU A 443 27.49 14.49 3.53
C LEU A 443 28.24 14.93 2.26
N ARG A 444 27.86 14.43 1.08
CA ARG A 444 28.44 14.88 -0.20
C ARG A 444 28.17 16.35 -0.44
N HIS A 445 26.98 16.84 -0.14
CA HIS A 445 26.65 18.25 -0.26
C HIS A 445 27.53 19.12 0.67
N ILE A 446 27.67 18.71 1.94
CA ILE A 446 28.54 19.40 2.90
C ILE A 446 29.99 19.41 2.42
N ARG A 447 30.50 18.30 1.85
CA ARG A 447 31.84 18.23 1.26
C ARG A 447 32.04 19.28 0.17
N VAL A 448 31.08 19.34 -0.78
CA VAL A 448 31.16 20.32 -1.88
C VAL A 448 31.18 21.76 -1.34
N LEU A 449 30.39 22.08 -0.33
CA LEU A 449 30.37 23.41 0.28
C LEU A 449 31.68 23.72 1.01
N ALA A 450 32.23 22.78 1.78
CA ALA A 450 33.45 22.98 2.55
C ALA A 450 34.69 23.14 1.64
N GLU A 451 34.78 22.34 0.56
CA GLU A 451 35.90 22.37 -0.38
C GLU A 451 35.84 23.60 -1.31
N ARG A 452 34.64 24.08 -1.71
CA ARG A 452 34.51 25.35 -2.48
C ARG A 452 35.00 26.57 -1.70
N HIS A 453 34.79 26.64 -0.40
CA HIS A 453 35.24 27.75 0.43
C HIS A 453 36.76 27.89 0.47
N ILE A 454 37.51 26.82 0.35
CA ILE A 454 38.98 26.87 0.29
C ILE A 454 39.43 27.45 -1.04
N ASN A 455 38.82 27.04 -2.16
CA ASN A 455 39.18 27.47 -3.50
C ASN A 455 38.79 28.94 -3.80
N SER A 456 37.94 29.56 -2.98
CA SER A 456 37.55 30.97 -3.10
C SER A 456 38.39 31.90 -2.24
N VAL A 457 39.25 31.39 -1.34
CA VAL A 457 40.12 32.15 -0.43
C VAL A 457 41.61 32.10 -0.88
N ASN A 458 41.97 31.16 -1.75
CA ASN A 458 43.25 31.10 -2.46
C ASN A 458 43.11 31.72 -3.84
#